data_18aa2dd013d7edf282bfed0d7a010731
#
_entry.id   18aa2dd013d7edf282bfed0d7a010731
#
_cell.length_a   1.000
_cell.length_b   1.000
_cell.length_c   1.000
_cell.angle_alpha   90.00
_cell.angle_beta   90.00
_cell.angle_gamma   90.00
#
_symmetry.space_group_name_H-M   'P 1'
#
loop_
_entity.id
_entity.type
_entity.pdbx_description
1 polymer ?
#
loop_
_entity_poly.entity_id
_entity_poly.type
_entity_poly.pdbx_seq_one_letter_code
_entity_poly.pdbx_strand_id
1 'polypeptide(L)'
;VLVRAGHTEAAVDIARIAGLNPASVICEIMKDDGTMARLKDLIPFCKTHSLKIGSIADLIRYRVNNDPIIKRKNNNILKTKSYGDWDIFSYENTVNKDGPEHLALVKGNLNNNSSVLVRVHISNLINDAFDGEIPNNEVKNNESISLKESMSEINKNGSGLIVVINYQDSSHVLSSYIDGNNIWNEEDKIRENGIGAQIIRDQGVKEMILLSKSKREVVGLEGFDIKIIDQRNLL
;
A
#
# COMPACT_ATOMS: atom_id res chain seq x y z
N VAL A 1 5.50 11.33 2.45
CA VAL A 1 5.72 10.40 1.31
C VAL A 1 5.35 8.95 1.62
N LEU A 2 5.37 8.50 2.88
CA LEU A 2 5.02 7.12 3.26
C LEU A 2 3.53 6.80 3.10
N VAL A 3 2.69 7.81 3.09
CA VAL A 3 1.25 7.68 2.85
C VAL A 3 0.94 7.90 1.37
N ARG A 4 1.52 8.93 0.77
CA ARG A 4 1.35 9.30 -0.63
C ARG A 4 2.70 9.70 -1.22
N ALA A 5 3.09 9.05 -2.33
CA ALA A 5 4.34 9.32 -3.03
C ALA A 5 4.21 10.57 -3.93
N GLY A 6 4.02 11.75 -3.31
CA GLY A 6 3.80 13.02 -3.99
C GLY A 6 4.83 14.08 -3.65
N HIS A 7 4.95 15.11 -4.51
CA HIS A 7 5.89 16.21 -4.33
C HIS A 7 5.54 17.10 -3.13
N THR A 8 4.25 17.30 -2.87
CA THR A 8 3.75 18.06 -1.70
C THR A 8 4.17 17.40 -0.40
N GLU A 9 3.97 16.08 -0.31
CA GLU A 9 4.37 15.28 0.85
C GLU A 9 5.89 15.25 1.01
N ALA A 10 6.62 15.16 -0.10
CA ALA A 10 8.08 15.20 -0.10
C ALA A 10 8.60 16.53 0.44
N ALA A 11 8.03 17.64 0.01
CA ALA A 11 8.43 18.98 0.46
C ALA A 11 8.22 19.17 1.96
N VAL A 12 7.07 18.76 2.49
CA VAL A 12 6.76 18.81 3.93
C VAL A 12 7.68 17.87 4.72
N ASP A 13 7.91 16.66 4.22
CA ASP A 13 8.77 15.67 4.89
C ASP A 13 10.23 16.11 4.96
N ILE A 14 10.77 16.71 3.88
CA ILE A 14 12.13 17.26 3.88
C ILE A 14 12.27 18.36 4.93
N ALA A 15 11.32 19.29 5.00
CA ALA A 15 11.33 20.34 6.01
C ALA A 15 11.32 19.78 7.43
N ARG A 16 10.46 18.78 7.69
CA ARG A 16 10.37 18.10 8.99
C ARG A 16 11.64 17.36 9.36
N ILE A 17 12.23 16.61 8.43
CA ILE A 17 13.48 15.86 8.64
C ILE A 17 14.65 16.82 8.93
N ALA A 18 14.64 17.99 8.30
CA ALA A 18 15.62 19.04 8.56
C ALA A 18 15.41 19.77 9.92
N GLY A 19 14.40 19.40 10.71
CA GLY A 19 14.07 20.06 11.98
C GLY A 19 13.44 21.44 11.81
N LEU A 20 12.93 21.75 10.63
CA LEU A 20 12.26 23.02 10.30
C LEU A 20 10.73 22.90 10.45
N ASN A 21 10.07 24.07 10.38
CA ASN A 21 8.62 24.09 10.26
C ASN A 21 8.19 23.28 9.01
N PRO A 22 7.27 22.31 9.12
CA PRO A 22 6.89 21.41 8.02
C PRO A 22 6.02 22.13 6.96
N ALA A 23 6.58 23.15 6.35
CA ALA A 23 6.01 23.94 5.28
C ALA A 23 7.08 24.21 4.20
N SER A 24 6.67 24.22 2.94
CA SER A 24 7.56 24.45 1.80
C SER A 24 6.81 25.13 0.67
N VAL A 25 7.57 25.85 -0.16
CA VAL A 25 7.09 26.35 -1.45
C VAL A 25 7.60 25.43 -2.54
N ILE A 26 6.74 25.02 -3.43
CA ILE A 26 7.07 24.16 -4.58
C ILE A 26 6.74 24.91 -5.88
N CYS A 27 7.55 24.67 -6.90
CA CYS A 27 7.36 25.23 -8.24
C CYS A 27 7.91 24.25 -9.28
N GLU A 28 7.14 24.01 -10.31
CA GLU A 28 7.54 23.17 -11.44
C GLU A 28 8.57 23.91 -12.31
N ILE A 29 9.56 23.14 -12.79
CA ILE A 29 10.57 23.64 -13.71
C ILE A 29 10.11 23.39 -15.14
N MET A 30 9.94 24.45 -15.90
CA MET A 30 9.60 24.41 -17.33
C MET A 30 10.86 24.59 -18.17
N LYS A 31 10.84 24.01 -19.37
CA LYS A 31 11.83 24.29 -20.42
C LYS A 31 11.50 25.59 -21.16
N ASP A 32 12.45 26.10 -21.93
CA ASP A 32 12.28 27.33 -22.73
C ASP A 32 11.15 27.21 -23.73
N ASP A 33 10.81 26.02 -24.20
CA ASP A 33 9.70 25.75 -25.10
C ASP A 33 8.32 25.73 -24.41
N GLY A 34 8.26 25.97 -23.07
CA GLY A 34 7.05 25.99 -22.26
C GLY A 34 6.57 24.61 -21.81
N THR A 35 7.25 23.53 -22.20
CA THR A 35 6.92 22.18 -21.73
C THR A 35 7.61 21.88 -20.40
N MET A 36 7.05 20.91 -19.64
CA MET A 36 7.59 20.54 -18.34
C MET A 36 8.93 19.82 -18.47
N ALA A 37 9.93 20.27 -17.70
CA ALA A 37 11.22 19.61 -17.61
C ALA A 37 11.08 18.20 -17.01
N ARG A 38 11.78 17.24 -17.59
CA ARG A 38 11.84 15.83 -17.12
C ARG A 38 13.25 15.52 -16.62
N LEU A 39 13.46 14.35 -16.05
CA LEU A 39 14.74 13.99 -15.42
C LEU A 39 15.97 14.30 -16.30
N LYS A 40 15.89 13.98 -17.60
CA LYS A 40 16.95 14.28 -18.58
C LYS A 40 17.29 15.76 -18.72
N ASP A 41 16.28 16.62 -18.51
CA ASP A 41 16.40 18.08 -18.59
C ASP A 41 16.86 18.65 -17.22
N LEU A 42 16.40 18.03 -16.12
CA LEU A 42 16.68 18.47 -14.76
C LEU A 42 18.12 18.19 -14.33
N ILE A 43 18.74 17.09 -14.78
CA ILE A 43 20.12 16.77 -14.44
C ILE A 43 21.11 17.88 -14.88
N PRO A 44 21.12 18.32 -16.14
CA PRO A 44 21.97 19.44 -16.55
C PRO A 44 21.57 20.76 -15.89
N PHE A 45 20.28 21.04 -15.73
CA PHE A 45 19.78 22.22 -15.02
C PHE A 45 20.35 22.31 -13.61
N CYS A 46 20.24 21.24 -12.82
CA CYS A 46 20.76 21.19 -11.47
C CYS A 46 22.28 21.40 -11.41
N LYS A 47 23.03 20.87 -12.39
CA LYS A 47 24.50 21.09 -12.49
C LYS A 47 24.81 22.57 -12.76
N THR A 48 24.12 23.21 -13.71
CA THR A 48 24.32 24.62 -14.07
C THR A 48 24.01 25.55 -12.90
N HIS A 49 22.96 25.26 -12.13
CA HIS A 49 22.54 26.12 -11.02
C HIS A 49 23.02 25.65 -9.64
N SER A 50 23.92 24.65 -9.59
CA SER A 50 24.44 24.10 -8.32
C SER A 50 23.35 23.63 -7.37
N LEU A 51 22.24 23.07 -7.91
CA LEU A 51 21.13 22.56 -7.16
C LEU A 51 21.30 21.07 -6.85
N LYS A 52 20.76 20.63 -5.72
CA LYS A 52 20.65 19.20 -5.39
C LYS A 52 19.41 18.63 -6.08
N ILE A 53 19.49 17.37 -6.50
CA ILE A 53 18.38 16.62 -7.07
C ILE A 53 18.21 15.33 -6.27
N GLY A 54 16.97 14.97 -5.96
CA GLY A 54 16.61 13.74 -5.27
C GLY A 54 15.34 13.16 -5.89
N SER A 55 15.09 11.88 -5.63
CA SER A 55 13.85 11.22 -6.03
C SER A 55 12.92 10.99 -4.84
N ILE A 56 11.61 10.93 -5.11
CA ILE A 56 10.62 10.55 -4.08
C ILE A 56 10.89 9.13 -3.57
N ALA A 57 11.33 8.23 -4.44
CA ALA A 57 11.70 6.86 -4.08
C ALA A 57 12.84 6.81 -3.04
N ASP A 58 13.88 7.65 -3.19
CA ASP A 58 14.97 7.74 -2.23
C ASP A 58 14.52 8.32 -0.88
N LEU A 59 13.61 9.31 -0.91
CA LEU A 59 13.04 9.87 0.31
C LEU A 59 12.15 8.85 1.04
N ILE A 60 11.35 8.08 0.32
CA ILE A 60 10.57 6.97 0.89
C ILE A 60 11.52 5.96 1.55
N ARG A 61 12.57 5.52 0.85
CA ARG A 61 13.56 4.59 1.38
C ARG A 61 14.22 5.12 2.67
N TYR A 62 14.58 6.38 2.67
CA TYR A 62 15.11 7.05 3.86
C TYR A 62 14.13 7.02 5.02
N ARG A 63 12.86 7.44 4.78
CA ARG A 63 11.81 7.50 5.79
C ARG A 63 11.48 6.13 6.37
N VAL A 64 11.33 5.11 5.52
CA VAL A 64 11.01 3.73 5.97
C VAL A 64 12.10 3.16 6.87
N ASN A 65 13.36 3.52 6.62
CA ASN A 65 14.48 3.06 7.44
C ASN A 65 14.62 3.82 8.77
N ASN A 66 14.26 5.10 8.80
CA ASN A 66 14.55 5.97 9.95
C ASN A 66 13.27 6.31 10.76
N ASP A 67 12.10 6.27 10.13
CA ASP A 67 10.84 6.72 10.73
C ASP A 67 9.63 6.00 10.10
N PRO A 68 9.51 4.67 10.26
CA PRO A 68 8.38 3.92 9.71
C PRO A 68 7.08 4.29 10.44
N ILE A 69 6.00 4.43 9.68
CA ILE A 69 4.67 4.75 10.25
C ILE A 69 3.87 3.50 10.64
N ILE A 70 4.38 2.31 10.33
CA ILE A 70 3.77 1.02 10.68
C ILE A 70 4.71 0.25 11.59
N LYS A 71 4.17 -0.29 12.66
CA LYS A 71 4.90 -1.11 13.61
C LYS A 71 4.16 -2.42 13.88
N ARG A 72 4.87 -3.54 13.78
CA ARG A 72 4.38 -4.85 14.20
C ARG A 72 4.12 -4.85 15.70
N LYS A 73 2.96 -5.34 16.13
CA LYS A 73 2.51 -5.35 17.52
C LYS A 73 2.46 -6.75 18.10
N ASN A 74 1.65 -7.63 17.51
CA ASN A 74 1.43 -8.97 17.98
C ASN A 74 1.52 -10.00 16.85
N ASN A 75 1.72 -11.25 17.20
CA ASN A 75 1.61 -12.38 16.28
C ASN A 75 1.02 -13.61 16.96
N ASN A 76 0.36 -14.45 16.18
CA ASN A 76 -0.20 -15.73 16.61
C ASN A 76 -0.41 -16.64 15.40
N ILE A 77 -0.95 -17.83 15.61
CA ILE A 77 -1.39 -18.75 14.58
C ILE A 77 -2.92 -18.67 14.43
N LEU A 78 -3.38 -18.36 13.24
CA LEU A 78 -4.78 -18.40 12.86
C LEU A 78 -5.10 -19.78 12.27
N LYS A 79 -5.87 -20.58 12.98
CA LYS A 79 -6.34 -21.89 12.49
C LYS A 79 -7.67 -21.71 11.77
N THR A 80 -7.70 -21.96 10.46
CA THR A 80 -8.93 -21.88 9.67
C THR A 80 -9.46 -23.26 9.32
N LYS A 81 -10.78 -23.40 9.20
CA LYS A 81 -11.40 -24.69 8.84
C LYS A 81 -11.13 -25.11 7.39
N SER A 82 -11.03 -24.14 6.48
CA SER A 82 -11.00 -24.39 5.02
C SER A 82 -9.67 -24.09 4.37
N TYR A 83 -8.81 -23.25 4.99
CA TYR A 83 -7.58 -22.75 4.38
C TYR A 83 -6.32 -23.12 5.16
N GLY A 84 -6.44 -24.05 6.15
CA GLY A 84 -5.33 -24.46 7.00
C GLY A 84 -4.84 -23.37 7.95
N ASP A 85 -3.62 -23.53 8.47
CA ASP A 85 -3.03 -22.64 9.45
C ASP A 85 -2.25 -21.50 8.78
N TRP A 86 -2.29 -20.32 9.37
CA TRP A 86 -1.63 -19.09 8.93
C TRP A 86 -0.96 -18.41 10.10
N ASP A 87 0.22 -17.85 9.91
CA ASP A 87 0.77 -16.90 10.87
C ASP A 87 0.05 -15.56 10.67
N ILE A 88 -0.52 -15.04 11.76
CA ILE A 88 -1.22 -13.75 11.77
C ILE A 88 -0.40 -12.73 12.56
N PHE A 89 -0.23 -11.55 11.99
CA PHE A 89 0.47 -10.42 12.60
C PHE A 89 -0.45 -9.21 12.63
N SER A 90 -0.47 -8.47 13.75
CA SER A 90 -1.13 -7.17 13.80
C SER A 90 -0.11 -6.03 13.70
N TYR A 91 -0.55 -4.94 13.07
CA TYR A 91 0.24 -3.74 12.85
C TYR A 91 -0.53 -2.50 13.30
N GLU A 92 0.14 -1.64 14.05
CA GLU A 92 -0.39 -0.34 14.44
C GLU A 92 0.23 0.79 13.60
N ASN A 93 -0.54 1.87 13.42
CA ASN A 93 -0.03 3.10 12.83
C ASN A 93 0.57 3.97 13.93
N THR A 94 1.87 4.24 13.87
CA THR A 94 2.59 5.00 14.91
C THR A 94 2.24 6.48 14.94
N VAL A 95 1.72 7.02 13.83
CA VAL A 95 1.31 8.44 13.70
C VAL A 95 -0.14 8.61 14.17
N ASN A 96 -1.01 7.67 13.85
CA ASN A 96 -2.41 7.65 14.28
C ASN A 96 -2.67 6.45 15.18
N LYS A 97 -2.34 6.60 16.46
CA LYS A 97 -2.43 5.51 17.44
C LYS A 97 -3.86 5.07 17.76
N ASP A 98 -4.82 5.94 17.54
CA ASP A 98 -6.25 5.66 17.72
C ASP A 98 -6.87 5.07 16.44
N GLY A 99 -6.07 4.94 15.39
CA GLY A 99 -6.48 4.35 14.12
C GLY A 99 -6.62 2.83 14.18
N PRO A 100 -7.18 2.22 13.12
CA PRO A 100 -7.35 0.78 13.05
C PRO A 100 -6.00 0.06 12.98
N GLU A 101 -5.94 -1.11 13.59
CA GLU A 101 -4.84 -2.05 13.34
C GLU A 101 -5.04 -2.75 12.01
N HIS A 102 -3.95 -2.98 11.30
CA HIS A 102 -3.92 -3.75 10.06
C HIS A 102 -3.39 -5.15 10.33
N LEU A 103 -3.62 -6.09 9.41
CA LEU A 103 -3.19 -7.47 9.59
C LEU A 103 -2.30 -7.93 8.42
N ALA A 104 -1.38 -8.84 8.73
CA ALA A 104 -0.74 -9.68 7.73
C ALA A 104 -1.05 -11.13 8.04
N LEU A 105 -1.49 -11.89 7.04
CA LEU A 105 -1.69 -13.33 7.09
C LEU A 105 -0.61 -13.96 6.22
N VAL A 106 0.27 -14.74 6.83
CA VAL A 106 1.40 -15.39 6.16
C VAL A 106 1.14 -16.88 6.09
N LYS A 107 1.29 -17.44 4.90
CA LYS A 107 1.25 -18.88 4.67
C LYS A 107 2.63 -19.38 4.27
N GLY A 108 3.12 -20.41 4.95
CA GLY A 108 4.40 -21.02 4.62
C GLY A 108 5.61 -20.11 4.79
N ASN A 109 6.71 -20.44 4.12
CA ASN A 109 7.94 -19.66 4.21
C ASN A 109 8.09 -18.71 3.01
N LEU A 110 8.12 -17.41 3.26
CA LEU A 110 8.25 -16.38 2.24
C LEU A 110 9.68 -16.23 1.69
N ASN A 111 10.69 -16.65 2.45
CA ASN A 111 12.11 -16.46 2.11
C ASN A 111 12.64 -17.47 1.07
N ASN A 112 11.95 -18.57 0.87
CA ASN A 112 12.39 -19.64 -0.02
C ASN A 112 11.97 -19.44 -1.48
N ASN A 113 11.15 -18.45 -1.78
CA ASN A 113 10.60 -18.22 -3.11
C ASN A 113 11.25 -17.00 -3.75
N SER A 114 11.63 -17.12 -5.02
CA SER A 114 12.08 -15.99 -5.84
C SER A 114 10.96 -14.96 -6.07
N SER A 115 9.70 -15.36 -5.86
CA SER A 115 8.53 -14.49 -5.95
C SER A 115 7.42 -15.01 -5.03
N VAL A 116 6.75 -14.10 -4.34
CA VAL A 116 5.70 -14.40 -3.36
C VAL A 116 4.35 -13.99 -3.90
N LEU A 117 3.32 -14.86 -3.78
CA LEU A 117 1.94 -14.45 -4.02
C LEU A 117 1.51 -13.47 -2.94
N VAL A 118 1.09 -12.28 -3.34
CA VAL A 118 0.66 -11.22 -2.41
C VAL A 118 -0.70 -10.70 -2.79
N ARG A 119 -1.58 -10.57 -1.79
CA ARG A 119 -2.83 -9.85 -1.87
C ARG A 119 -2.83 -8.67 -0.89
N VAL A 120 -3.13 -7.48 -1.36
CA VAL A 120 -3.55 -6.37 -0.50
C VAL A 120 -5.07 -6.33 -0.55
N HIS A 121 -5.70 -6.61 0.57
CA HIS A 121 -7.14 -6.71 0.73
C HIS A 121 -7.63 -5.59 1.66
N ILE A 122 -8.63 -4.87 1.22
CA ILE A 122 -9.32 -3.88 2.03
C ILE A 122 -10.48 -4.58 2.71
N SER A 123 -10.53 -4.54 4.04
CA SER A 123 -11.57 -5.24 4.79
C SER A 123 -12.95 -4.67 4.47
N ASN A 124 -13.88 -5.55 4.15
CA ASN A 124 -15.28 -5.23 3.95
C ASN A 124 -16.14 -6.29 4.63
N LEU A 125 -16.78 -5.91 5.73
CA LEU A 125 -17.54 -6.85 6.56
C LEU A 125 -18.63 -7.59 5.76
N ILE A 126 -19.32 -6.90 4.86
CA ILE A 126 -20.42 -7.50 4.08
C ILE A 126 -19.88 -8.60 3.17
N ASN A 127 -18.83 -8.30 2.41
CA ASN A 127 -18.22 -9.28 1.51
C ASN A 127 -17.48 -10.39 2.26
N ASP A 128 -16.68 -10.00 3.26
CA ASP A 128 -15.76 -10.94 3.91
C ASP A 128 -16.50 -11.92 4.85
N ALA A 129 -17.49 -11.44 5.60
CA ALA A 129 -18.24 -12.25 6.55
C ALA A 129 -19.49 -12.92 5.94
N PHE A 130 -20.25 -12.18 5.11
CA PHE A 130 -21.54 -12.65 4.60
C PHE A 130 -21.48 -13.15 3.15
N ASP A 131 -20.34 -12.97 2.46
CA ASP A 131 -20.20 -13.33 1.04
C ASP A 131 -21.26 -12.66 0.16
N GLY A 132 -21.61 -11.42 0.50
CA GLY A 132 -22.75 -10.69 -0.01
C GLY A 132 -22.38 -9.39 -0.72
N GLU A 133 -23.27 -8.95 -1.59
CA GLU A 133 -23.19 -7.66 -2.28
C GLU A 133 -24.46 -6.86 -2.05
N ILE A 134 -24.35 -5.55 -1.97
CA ILE A 134 -25.50 -4.65 -1.96
C ILE A 134 -25.85 -4.32 -3.41
N PRO A 135 -27.08 -4.69 -3.89
CA PRO A 135 -27.53 -4.35 -5.23
C PRO A 135 -27.50 -2.83 -5.47
N ASN A 136 -27.12 -2.42 -6.68
CA ASN A 136 -27.02 -1.01 -7.10
C ASN A 136 -25.97 -0.16 -6.38
N ASN A 137 -25.06 -0.77 -5.65
CA ASN A 137 -23.90 -0.07 -5.14
C ASN A 137 -22.95 0.23 -6.30
N GLU A 138 -22.67 1.52 -6.56
CA GLU A 138 -21.74 1.95 -7.62
C GLU A 138 -20.30 1.50 -7.34
N VAL A 139 -20.02 1.08 -6.12
CA VAL A 139 -18.75 0.43 -5.77
C VAL A 139 -18.77 -0.97 -6.40
N LYS A 140 -18.23 -1.07 -7.61
CA LYS A 140 -18.09 -2.34 -8.35
C LYS A 140 -17.18 -3.31 -7.59
N ASN A 141 -17.75 -4.01 -6.58
CA ASN A 141 -17.05 -5.06 -5.85
C ASN A 141 -16.67 -6.25 -6.73
N ASN A 142 -17.34 -6.41 -7.89
CA ASN A 142 -17.06 -7.44 -8.89
C ASN A 142 -15.64 -7.34 -9.52
N GLU A 143 -14.92 -6.23 -9.30
CA GLU A 143 -13.54 -6.06 -9.78
C GLU A 143 -12.47 -6.44 -8.76
N SER A 144 -12.83 -6.87 -7.55
CA SER A 144 -11.85 -7.28 -6.54
C SER A 144 -11.88 -8.80 -6.30
N ILE A 145 -10.70 -9.38 -6.10
CA ILE A 145 -10.55 -10.75 -5.61
C ILE A 145 -10.95 -10.76 -4.13
N SER A 146 -11.86 -11.64 -3.74
CA SER A 146 -12.30 -11.76 -2.35
C SER A 146 -11.19 -12.26 -1.43
N LEU A 147 -11.35 -12.04 -0.12
CA LEU A 147 -10.43 -12.59 0.88
C LEU A 147 -10.41 -14.12 0.83
N LYS A 148 -11.57 -14.77 0.68
CA LYS A 148 -11.71 -16.23 0.60
C LYS A 148 -11.01 -16.82 -0.63
N GLU A 149 -11.18 -16.21 -1.80
CA GLU A 149 -10.47 -16.62 -3.03
C GLU A 149 -8.95 -16.49 -2.87
N SER A 150 -8.50 -15.39 -2.30
CA SER A 150 -7.08 -15.15 -2.03
C SER A 150 -6.49 -16.18 -1.06
N MET A 151 -7.20 -16.49 0.02
CA MET A 151 -6.79 -17.52 0.99
C MET A 151 -6.75 -18.91 0.33
N SER A 152 -7.73 -19.23 -0.50
CA SER A 152 -7.78 -20.49 -1.23
C SER A 152 -6.60 -20.64 -2.18
N GLU A 153 -6.30 -19.62 -2.98
CA GLU A 153 -5.21 -19.65 -3.96
C GLU A 153 -3.84 -19.77 -3.30
N ILE A 154 -3.60 -18.95 -2.27
CA ILE A 154 -2.34 -18.99 -1.53
C ILE A 154 -2.18 -20.32 -0.78
N ASN A 155 -3.27 -20.87 -0.23
CA ASN A 155 -3.22 -22.19 0.43
C ASN A 155 -2.87 -23.32 -0.57
N LYS A 156 -3.40 -23.28 -1.79
CA LYS A 156 -3.04 -24.22 -2.87
C LYS A 156 -1.57 -24.06 -3.28
N ASN A 157 -1.08 -22.84 -3.34
CA ASN A 157 0.33 -22.54 -3.65
C ASN A 157 1.29 -22.96 -2.52
N GLY A 158 0.81 -23.11 -1.30
CA GLY A 158 1.57 -23.48 -0.11
C GLY A 158 2.35 -22.34 0.54
N SER A 159 2.46 -21.16 -0.09
CA SER A 159 3.10 -19.98 0.47
C SER A 159 2.54 -18.70 -0.13
N GLY A 160 2.50 -17.63 0.67
CA GLY A 160 2.08 -16.29 0.25
C GLY A 160 1.70 -15.38 1.42
N LEU A 161 1.33 -14.17 1.08
CA LEU A 161 1.02 -13.09 2.02
C LEU A 161 -0.31 -12.43 1.66
N ILE A 162 -1.16 -12.23 2.64
CA ILE A 162 -2.33 -11.36 2.53
C ILE A 162 -2.14 -10.21 3.52
N VAL A 163 -2.13 -8.99 3.03
CA VAL A 163 -2.20 -7.78 3.87
C VAL A 163 -3.64 -7.32 3.92
N VAL A 164 -4.21 -7.26 5.12
CA VAL A 164 -5.58 -6.77 5.34
C VAL A 164 -5.51 -5.35 5.90
N ILE A 165 -6.00 -4.40 5.12
CA ILE A 165 -6.08 -3.00 5.49
C ILE A 165 -7.45 -2.72 6.10
N ASN A 166 -7.48 -2.29 7.35
CA ASN A 166 -8.69 -1.91 8.05
C ASN A 166 -8.87 -0.39 8.04
N TYR A 167 -10.11 0.08 8.09
CA TYR A 167 -10.47 1.50 8.11
C TYR A 167 -10.75 2.02 9.51
N GLN A 168 -10.48 3.32 9.69
CA GLN A 168 -10.58 3.99 10.98
C GLN A 168 -12.02 4.14 11.46
N ASP A 169 -12.97 4.25 10.55
CA ASP A 169 -14.37 4.52 10.88
C ASP A 169 -15.30 3.46 10.28
N SER A 170 -15.29 2.29 10.92
CA SER A 170 -16.14 1.16 10.49
C SER A 170 -17.63 1.47 10.54
N SER A 171 -18.09 2.41 11.38
CA SER A 171 -19.51 2.75 11.50
C SER A 171 -20.01 3.56 10.31
N HIS A 172 -19.28 4.60 9.90
CA HIS A 172 -19.62 5.39 8.71
C HIS A 172 -19.39 4.61 7.42
N VAL A 173 -18.35 3.77 7.38
CA VAL A 173 -18.07 2.89 6.25
C VAL A 173 -19.23 1.93 5.97
N LEU A 174 -19.80 1.29 7.00
CA LEU A 174 -20.93 0.38 6.83
C LEU A 174 -22.19 1.10 6.37
N SER A 175 -22.55 2.23 6.99
CA SER A 175 -23.73 3.00 6.57
C SER A 175 -23.61 3.48 5.13
N SER A 176 -22.50 4.09 4.76
CA SER A 176 -22.25 4.56 3.40
C SER A 176 -22.27 3.42 2.38
N TYR A 177 -21.71 2.24 2.73
CA TYR A 177 -21.76 1.07 1.87
C TYR A 177 -23.19 0.56 1.67
N ILE A 178 -24.00 0.54 2.73
CA ILE A 178 -25.43 0.14 2.67
C ILE A 178 -26.24 1.16 1.84
N ASP A 179 -25.93 2.45 1.97
CA ASP A 179 -26.59 3.52 1.22
C ASP A 179 -26.15 3.61 -0.26
N GLY A 180 -25.23 2.73 -0.69
CA GLY A 180 -24.72 2.71 -2.07
C GLY A 180 -23.75 3.82 -2.42
N ASN A 181 -23.27 4.57 -1.42
CA ASN A 181 -22.31 5.65 -1.62
C ASN A 181 -20.90 5.10 -1.83
N ASN A 182 -20.17 5.71 -2.74
CA ASN A 182 -18.73 5.42 -2.89
C ASN A 182 -17.96 6.06 -1.72
N ILE A 183 -17.53 5.21 -0.79
CA ILE A 183 -16.72 5.62 0.37
C ILE A 183 -15.23 5.76 0.04
N TRP A 184 -14.83 5.42 -1.17
CA TRP A 184 -13.43 5.37 -1.59
C TRP A 184 -13.09 6.59 -2.44
N ASN A 185 -12.32 7.51 -1.91
CA ASN A 185 -11.68 8.53 -2.72
C ASN A 185 -10.29 8.06 -3.19
N GLU A 186 -9.72 8.75 -4.17
CA GLU A 186 -8.38 8.44 -4.69
C GLU A 186 -7.29 8.58 -3.63
N GLU A 187 -7.47 9.46 -2.65
CA GLU A 187 -6.50 9.69 -1.57
C GLU A 187 -6.45 8.48 -0.62
N ASP A 188 -7.59 7.88 -0.30
CA ASP A 188 -7.66 6.67 0.54
C ASP A 188 -6.95 5.50 -0.13
N LYS A 189 -7.18 5.28 -1.44
CA LYS A 189 -6.51 4.23 -2.21
C LYS A 189 -4.98 4.40 -2.22
N ILE A 190 -4.50 5.63 -2.35
CA ILE A 190 -3.06 5.92 -2.35
C ILE A 190 -2.46 5.67 -0.96
N ARG A 191 -3.19 6.06 0.09
CA ARG A 191 -2.79 5.85 1.48
C ARG A 191 -2.63 4.37 1.82
N GLU A 192 -3.56 3.56 1.37
CA GLU A 192 -3.52 2.10 1.55
C GLU A 192 -2.31 1.45 0.90
N ASN A 193 -1.94 1.91 -0.29
CA ASN A 193 -0.76 1.42 -0.97
C ASN A 193 0.51 1.64 -0.14
N GLY A 194 0.65 2.79 0.52
CA GLY A 194 1.78 3.11 1.39
C GLY A 194 1.83 2.24 2.65
N ILE A 195 0.69 2.00 3.30
CA ILE A 195 0.57 1.12 4.47
C ILE A 195 0.85 -0.33 4.07
N GLY A 196 0.20 -0.80 2.99
CA GLY A 196 0.38 -2.14 2.47
C GLY A 196 1.83 -2.44 2.10
N ALA A 197 2.50 -1.51 1.44
CA ALA A 197 3.91 -1.65 1.05
C ALA A 197 4.84 -1.78 2.28
N GLN A 198 4.63 -1.01 3.33
CA GLN A 198 5.42 -1.13 4.55
C GLN A 198 5.23 -2.47 5.24
N ILE A 199 4.00 -2.99 5.30
CA ILE A 199 3.71 -4.32 5.85
C ILE A 199 4.35 -5.42 5.01
N ILE A 200 4.23 -5.35 3.67
CA ILE A 200 4.86 -6.29 2.74
C ILE A 200 6.39 -6.33 2.95
N ARG A 201 7.00 -5.15 3.05
CA ARG A 201 8.44 -5.03 3.30
C ARG A 201 8.85 -5.60 4.66
N ASP A 202 8.07 -5.33 5.74
CA ASP A 202 8.33 -5.84 7.08
C ASP A 202 8.25 -7.39 7.13
N GLN A 203 7.43 -8.00 6.26
CA GLN A 203 7.37 -9.44 6.06
C GLN A 203 8.52 -9.99 5.19
N GLY A 204 9.45 -9.14 4.73
CA GLY A 204 10.65 -9.54 3.98
C GLY A 204 10.43 -9.79 2.49
N VAL A 205 9.25 -9.47 1.94
CA VAL A 205 8.93 -9.67 0.52
C VAL A 205 9.58 -8.58 -0.32
N LYS A 206 10.44 -8.96 -1.28
CA LYS A 206 11.11 -8.06 -2.22
C LYS A 206 10.53 -8.15 -3.63
N GLU A 207 10.22 -9.36 -4.09
CA GLU A 207 9.59 -9.60 -5.39
C GLU A 207 8.27 -10.31 -5.17
N MET A 208 7.21 -9.81 -5.81
CA MET A 208 5.87 -10.36 -5.62
C MET A 208 5.11 -10.55 -6.92
N ILE A 209 4.22 -11.54 -6.90
CA ILE A 209 3.12 -11.70 -7.84
C ILE A 209 1.86 -11.17 -7.18
N LEU A 210 1.34 -10.06 -7.68
CA LEU A 210 0.17 -9.41 -7.09
C LEU A 210 -1.12 -10.11 -7.54
N LEU A 211 -1.93 -10.55 -6.58
CA LEU A 211 -3.28 -11.05 -6.84
C LEU A 211 -4.24 -9.89 -7.05
N SER A 212 -4.64 -9.63 -8.31
CA SER A 212 -5.52 -8.51 -8.67
C SER A 212 -6.31 -8.84 -9.94
N LYS A 213 -7.61 -8.49 -9.99
CA LYS A 213 -8.44 -8.65 -11.20
C LYS A 213 -8.07 -7.68 -12.33
N SER A 214 -7.54 -6.52 -12.01
CA SER A 214 -7.12 -5.51 -12.99
C SER A 214 -5.62 -5.27 -12.92
N LYS A 215 -5.00 -4.99 -14.07
CA LYS A 215 -3.62 -4.50 -14.08
C LYS A 215 -3.58 -3.13 -13.42
N ARG A 216 -2.88 -3.02 -12.33
CA ARG A 216 -2.69 -1.77 -11.58
C ARG A 216 -1.22 -1.39 -11.59
N GLU A 217 -0.95 -0.14 -11.95
CA GLU A 217 0.34 0.46 -11.67
C GLU A 217 0.32 1.03 -10.24
N VAL A 218 1.13 0.45 -9.37
CA VAL A 218 1.28 0.95 -7.99
C VAL A 218 2.52 1.82 -7.94
N VAL A 219 2.31 3.12 -7.85
CA VAL A 219 3.39 4.11 -7.82
C VAL A 219 4.12 4.07 -6.48
N GLY A 220 5.46 4.17 -6.53
CA GLY A 220 6.28 4.36 -5.33
C GLY A 220 6.77 3.08 -4.65
N LEU A 221 6.43 1.88 -5.12
CA LEU A 221 6.90 0.61 -4.54
C LEU A 221 8.43 0.46 -4.55
N GLU A 222 9.11 1.07 -5.53
CA GLU A 222 10.59 1.08 -5.60
C GLU A 222 11.24 1.69 -4.35
N GLY A 223 10.58 2.69 -3.74
CA GLY A 223 11.02 3.31 -2.49
C GLY A 223 10.95 2.36 -1.29
N PHE A 224 10.12 1.33 -1.37
CA PHE A 224 10.01 0.28 -0.36
C PHE A 224 10.86 -0.95 -0.67
N ASP A 225 11.70 -0.91 -1.71
CA ASP A 225 12.47 -2.05 -2.23
C ASP A 225 11.59 -3.25 -2.61
N ILE A 226 10.39 -2.99 -3.11
CA ILE A 226 9.41 -3.99 -3.55
C ILE A 226 9.22 -3.88 -5.06
N LYS A 227 9.21 -5.03 -5.74
CA LYS A 227 8.97 -5.14 -7.17
C LYS A 227 7.80 -6.07 -7.45
N ILE A 228 6.83 -5.61 -8.23
CA ILE A 228 5.80 -6.47 -8.82
C ILE A 228 6.41 -7.08 -10.08
N ILE A 229 6.59 -8.40 -10.09
CA ILE A 229 7.14 -9.13 -11.26
C ILE A 229 6.03 -9.65 -12.15
N ASP A 230 4.84 -9.90 -11.59
CA ASP A 230 3.67 -10.35 -12.33
C ASP A 230 2.39 -9.97 -11.58
N GLN A 231 1.26 -9.97 -12.31
CA GLN A 231 -0.07 -9.77 -11.74
C GLN A 231 -0.96 -10.93 -12.20
N ARG A 232 -1.53 -11.65 -11.22
CA ARG A 232 -2.36 -12.80 -11.47
C ARG A 232 -3.82 -12.50 -11.17
N ASN A 233 -4.69 -12.74 -12.15
CA ASN A 233 -6.13 -12.76 -11.96
C ASN A 233 -6.56 -14.17 -11.51
N LEU A 234 -7.50 -14.23 -10.58
CA LEU A 234 -8.21 -15.45 -10.23
C LEU A 234 -9.52 -15.46 -11.01
N LEU A 235 -9.61 -16.35 -12.00
CA LEU A 235 -10.82 -16.62 -12.80
C LEU A 235 -11.69 -17.65 -12.08
#